data_344ca870e0d54ca3a33fd2eeaed7ca8c
#
_entry.id   344ca870e0d54ca3a33fd2eeaed7ca8c
#
_cell.length_a   1.000
_cell.length_b   1.000
_cell.length_c   1.000
_cell.angle_alpha   90.00
_cell.angle_beta   90.00
_cell.angle_gamma   90.00
#
_symmetry.space_group_name_H-M   'P 1'
#
loop_
_entity.id
_entity.type
_entity.pdbx_description
1 polymer ?
#
loop_
_entity_poly.entity_id
_entity_poly.type
_entity_poly.pdbx_seq_one_letter_code
_entity_poly.pdbx_strand_id
1 'polypeptide(L)'
;MPFACRGLLFSLEHAKVASQLLARLFGYAQSAGSPVAILKGLYMGLFIGKTVIITGGGKATLKDGSAGSIGYGIDIAFAKEGANLVITGRNVAKLEAAKESLEAEYGVKVLPVQADVSAGQDNEAVVQNVIDQAIAEFGRIDAVVNNAQASASGVTIADHTMDQFNLAIYSGLYATYLYMQKAYPHLKETKGSVVNFASGAGLFGNYGQCSYAAAKEGIRGLTRVAANEWGPDGINVNIVCPLAWTAALENFQDAYPEAFKANVHMPPAGHYGDVEKEIGRVVVQLCGPDFKYMNGETVTLEGGMGQRP
;
A
#
# COMPACT_ATOMS: atom_id res chain seq x y z
N MET A 1 -38.02 -11.35 26.21
CA MET A 1 -38.17 -10.68 24.92
C MET A 1 -39.04 -9.44 25.13
N PRO A 2 -38.63 -8.21 24.94
CA PRO A 2 -38.34 -7.53 23.69
C PRO A 2 -37.33 -6.36 23.86
N PHE A 3 -36.04 -6.55 23.63
CA PHE A 3 -35.08 -5.43 23.63
C PHE A 3 -34.36 -5.23 22.30
N ALA A 4 -34.47 -6.18 21.35
CA ALA A 4 -33.75 -6.12 20.07
C ALA A 4 -34.41 -5.24 18.98
N CYS A 5 -35.71 -4.97 19.05
CA CYS A 5 -36.41 -4.20 18.00
C CYS A 5 -36.36 -2.67 18.16
N ARG A 6 -36.08 -2.14 19.35
CA ARG A 6 -36.05 -0.68 19.55
C ARG A 6 -34.79 0.00 18.97
N GLY A 7 -33.65 -0.68 18.95
CA GLY A 7 -32.42 -0.10 18.41
C GLY A 7 -32.41 0.08 16.88
N LEU A 8 -33.03 -0.84 16.14
CA LEU A 8 -33.10 -0.76 14.66
C LEU A 8 -34.12 0.31 14.19
N LEU A 9 -35.22 0.49 14.89
CA LEU A 9 -36.21 1.52 14.57
C LEU A 9 -35.67 2.93 14.82
N PHE A 10 -34.88 3.12 15.87
CA PHE A 10 -34.22 4.41 16.16
C PHE A 10 -33.21 4.81 15.11
N SER A 11 -32.47 3.85 14.53
CA SER A 11 -31.49 4.07 13.44
C SER A 11 -32.18 4.43 12.12
N LEU A 12 -33.32 3.84 11.80
CA LEU A 12 -34.05 4.09 10.55
C LEU A 12 -34.81 5.44 10.57
N GLU A 13 -35.30 5.90 11.72
CA GLU A 13 -35.91 7.22 11.84
C GLU A 13 -34.87 8.34 11.72
N HIS A 14 -33.71 8.19 12.32
CA HIS A 14 -32.60 9.17 12.18
C HIS A 14 -32.09 9.24 10.74
N ALA A 15 -32.02 8.12 10.02
CA ALA A 15 -31.65 8.10 8.61
C ALA A 15 -32.71 8.79 7.72
N LYS A 16 -33.99 8.62 8.02
CA LYS A 16 -35.08 9.31 7.30
C LYS A 16 -35.08 10.83 7.56
N VAL A 17 -34.87 11.25 8.81
CA VAL A 17 -34.79 12.68 9.16
C VAL A 17 -33.54 13.32 8.52
N ALA A 18 -32.41 12.65 8.54
CA ALA A 18 -31.17 13.13 7.85
C ALA A 18 -31.38 13.24 6.34
N SER A 19 -32.05 12.26 5.72
CA SER A 19 -32.38 12.28 4.28
C SER A 19 -33.31 13.43 3.92
N GLN A 20 -34.34 13.72 4.73
CA GLN A 20 -35.27 14.83 4.51
C GLN A 20 -34.61 16.21 4.72
N LEU A 21 -33.70 16.34 5.67
CA LEU A 21 -32.94 17.56 5.90
C LEU A 21 -31.97 17.84 4.76
N LEU A 22 -31.29 16.82 4.25
CA LEU A 22 -30.39 16.94 3.10
C LEU A 22 -31.13 17.24 1.79
N ALA A 23 -32.30 16.64 1.57
CA ALA A 23 -33.16 16.97 0.41
C ALA A 23 -33.64 18.43 0.44
N ARG A 24 -33.88 19.00 1.63
CA ARG A 24 -34.23 20.42 1.78
C ARG A 24 -33.03 21.37 1.61
N LEU A 25 -31.86 20.98 2.07
CA LEU A 25 -30.64 21.81 2.00
C LEU A 25 -30.02 21.89 0.61
N PHE A 26 -30.16 20.85 -0.22
CA PHE A 26 -29.50 20.77 -1.51
C PHE A 26 -30.43 20.76 -2.72
N GLY A 27 -31.75 20.96 -2.56
CA GLY A 27 -32.70 21.12 -3.65
C GLY A 27 -32.78 19.90 -4.59
N TYR A 28 -32.52 18.70 -4.11
CA TYR A 28 -32.48 17.49 -4.92
C TYR A 28 -33.90 17.03 -5.28
N ALA A 29 -34.20 17.00 -6.56
CA ALA A 29 -35.44 16.48 -7.13
C ALA A 29 -35.58 14.96 -6.94
N GLN A 30 -36.81 14.48 -6.84
CA GLN A 30 -37.26 13.12 -6.49
C GLN A 30 -36.86 11.98 -7.47
N SER A 31 -35.73 12.05 -8.15
CA SER A 31 -35.24 10.98 -9.04
C SER A 31 -34.01 10.22 -8.49
N ALA A 32 -33.65 10.41 -7.25
CA ALA A 32 -32.44 9.79 -6.67
C ALA A 32 -32.72 8.38 -6.13
N GLY A 33 -31.86 7.45 -6.50
CA GLY A 33 -31.88 6.04 -6.14
C GLY A 33 -31.95 5.73 -4.64
N SER A 34 -31.86 4.46 -4.28
CA SER A 34 -32.05 3.96 -2.90
C SER A 34 -31.29 4.76 -1.84
N PRO A 35 -31.79 4.85 -0.58
CA PRO A 35 -31.11 5.51 0.54
C PRO A 35 -29.67 5.02 0.77
N VAL A 36 -29.35 3.79 0.36
CA VAL A 36 -28.02 3.19 0.40
C VAL A 36 -27.09 3.83 -0.64
N ALA A 37 -27.59 4.22 -1.81
CA ALA A 37 -26.81 4.91 -2.84
C ALA A 37 -26.49 6.35 -2.42
N ILE A 38 -27.44 7.02 -1.73
CA ILE A 38 -27.22 8.36 -1.19
C ILE A 38 -26.21 8.33 -0.04
N LEU A 39 -26.26 7.32 0.82
CA LEU A 39 -25.27 7.12 1.90
C LEU A 39 -23.87 6.77 1.36
N LYS A 40 -23.78 5.99 0.27
CA LYS A 40 -22.50 5.75 -0.42
C LYS A 40 -21.92 7.03 -1.04
N GLY A 41 -22.76 7.95 -1.55
CA GLY A 41 -22.32 9.24 -2.07
C GLY A 41 -21.98 10.28 -1.00
N LEU A 42 -22.35 10.06 0.27
CA LEU A 42 -22.02 10.93 1.41
C LEU A 42 -20.78 10.47 2.19
N TYR A 43 -20.28 9.28 1.95
CA TYR A 43 -19.00 8.84 2.50
C TYR A 43 -17.88 9.53 1.71
N MET A 44 -17.41 10.66 2.22
CA MET A 44 -16.23 11.32 1.68
C MET A 44 -15.01 10.50 2.09
N GLY A 45 -14.42 9.77 1.14
CA GLY A 45 -13.20 9.01 1.37
C GLY A 45 -12.03 9.93 1.79
N LEU A 46 -11.12 9.40 2.58
CA LEU A 46 -9.98 10.14 3.16
C LEU A 46 -9.04 10.74 2.09
N PHE A 47 -9.10 10.23 0.85
CA PHE A 47 -8.17 10.56 -0.23
C PHE A 47 -8.83 11.17 -1.47
N ILE A 48 -10.09 11.62 -1.40
CA ILE A 48 -10.75 12.30 -2.51
C ILE A 48 -9.92 13.53 -2.93
N GLY A 49 -9.57 13.59 -4.23
CA GLY A 49 -8.76 14.66 -4.80
C GLY A 49 -7.28 14.64 -4.42
N LYS A 50 -6.82 13.58 -3.73
CA LYS A 50 -5.41 13.36 -3.41
C LYS A 50 -4.80 12.33 -4.36
N THR A 51 -3.49 12.39 -4.54
CA THR A 51 -2.73 11.50 -5.43
C THR A 51 -1.75 10.66 -4.64
N VAL A 52 -1.77 9.36 -4.87
CA VAL A 52 -0.91 8.38 -4.20
C VAL A 52 -0.09 7.62 -5.23
N ILE A 53 1.23 7.59 -5.05
CA ILE A 53 2.14 6.74 -5.84
C ILE A 53 2.34 5.43 -5.09
N ILE A 54 2.08 4.29 -5.77
CA ILE A 54 2.27 2.95 -5.21
C ILE A 54 3.19 2.15 -6.12
N THR A 55 4.36 1.77 -5.60
CA THR A 55 5.30 0.97 -6.37
C THR A 55 4.95 -0.51 -6.25
N GLY A 56 4.93 -1.22 -7.39
CA GLY A 56 4.53 -2.64 -7.43
C GLY A 56 3.02 -2.87 -7.40
N GLY A 57 2.22 -1.91 -7.92
CA GLY A 57 0.75 -1.93 -7.95
C GLY A 57 0.13 -2.76 -9.08
N GLY A 58 0.88 -3.60 -9.78
CA GLY A 58 0.33 -4.45 -10.84
C GLY A 58 -0.64 -5.52 -10.30
N LYS A 59 -1.75 -5.75 -11.03
CA LYS A 59 -2.78 -6.73 -10.65
C LYS A 59 -2.20 -8.13 -10.51
N ALA A 60 -2.43 -8.74 -9.37
CA ALA A 60 -2.28 -10.16 -9.10
C ALA A 60 -3.48 -10.63 -8.28
N THR A 61 -3.97 -11.82 -8.55
CA THR A 61 -5.11 -12.40 -7.86
C THR A 61 -4.78 -13.78 -7.30
N LEU A 62 -5.40 -14.13 -6.21
CA LEU A 62 -5.45 -15.48 -5.67
C LEU A 62 -6.39 -16.36 -6.53
N LYS A 63 -6.42 -17.65 -6.30
CA LYS A 63 -7.30 -18.60 -7.00
C LYS A 63 -8.79 -18.31 -6.81
N ASP A 64 -9.14 -17.73 -5.66
CA ASP A 64 -10.52 -17.32 -5.35
C ASP A 64 -10.92 -15.98 -6.00
N GLY A 65 -10.00 -15.34 -6.74
CA GLY A 65 -10.21 -14.05 -7.41
C GLY A 65 -9.93 -12.83 -6.55
N SER A 66 -9.64 -12.98 -5.27
CA SER A 66 -9.27 -11.86 -4.40
C SER A 66 -7.87 -11.31 -4.72
N ALA A 67 -7.52 -10.15 -4.17
CA ALA A 67 -6.20 -9.54 -4.38
C ALA A 67 -5.08 -10.46 -3.91
N GLY A 68 -4.09 -10.70 -4.77
CA GLY A 68 -2.99 -11.65 -4.55
C GLY A 68 -1.61 -11.01 -4.44
N SER A 69 -1.50 -9.67 -4.38
CA SER A 69 -0.24 -8.98 -4.09
C SER A 69 -0.46 -7.80 -3.16
N ILE A 70 0.53 -7.51 -2.33
CA ILE A 70 0.46 -6.42 -1.35
C ILE A 70 0.21 -5.08 -2.07
N GLY A 71 0.95 -4.79 -3.16
CA GLY A 71 0.77 -3.54 -3.91
C GLY A 71 -0.64 -3.39 -4.45
N TYR A 72 -1.20 -4.42 -5.08
CA TYR A 72 -2.57 -4.37 -5.60
C TYR A 72 -3.62 -4.28 -4.47
N GLY A 73 -3.39 -4.92 -3.32
CA GLY A 73 -4.24 -4.75 -2.14
C GLY A 73 -4.23 -3.31 -1.61
N ILE A 74 -3.07 -2.65 -1.67
CA ILE A 74 -2.93 -1.23 -1.30
C ILE A 74 -3.65 -0.34 -2.31
N ASP A 75 -3.52 -0.61 -3.62
CA ASP A 75 -4.23 0.12 -4.67
C ASP A 75 -5.75 0.11 -4.43
N ILE A 76 -6.31 -1.08 -4.15
CA ILE A 76 -7.73 -1.26 -3.82
C ILE A 76 -8.11 -0.44 -2.57
N ALA A 77 -7.29 -0.51 -1.52
CA ALA A 77 -7.57 0.20 -0.28
C ALA A 77 -7.61 1.72 -0.47
N PHE A 78 -6.68 2.31 -1.24
CA PHE A 78 -6.70 3.73 -1.58
C PHE A 78 -7.81 4.10 -2.57
N ALA A 79 -8.12 3.24 -3.55
CA ALA A 79 -9.22 3.44 -4.47
C ALA A 79 -10.57 3.53 -3.74
N LYS A 80 -10.79 2.71 -2.72
CA LYS A 80 -11.98 2.77 -1.84
C LYS A 80 -12.10 4.10 -1.09
N GLU A 81 -10.98 4.78 -0.86
CA GLU A 81 -10.94 6.11 -0.24
C GLU A 81 -10.95 7.27 -1.25
N GLY A 82 -11.14 6.97 -2.55
CA GLY A 82 -11.29 7.96 -3.60
C GLY A 82 -10.00 8.61 -4.09
N ALA A 83 -8.84 7.99 -3.86
CA ALA A 83 -7.55 8.50 -4.32
C ALA A 83 -7.40 8.42 -5.84
N ASN A 84 -6.71 9.39 -6.44
CA ASN A 84 -6.04 9.22 -7.71
C ASN A 84 -4.80 8.36 -7.49
N LEU A 85 -4.56 7.37 -8.34
CA LEU A 85 -3.48 6.41 -8.17
C LEU A 85 -2.44 6.53 -9.30
N VAL A 86 -1.17 6.55 -8.93
CA VAL A 86 -0.05 6.30 -9.84
C VAL A 86 0.53 4.95 -9.45
N ILE A 87 0.31 3.94 -10.28
CA ILE A 87 0.77 2.57 -10.01
C ILE A 87 1.95 2.23 -10.89
N THR A 88 3.02 1.69 -10.28
CA THR A 88 4.23 1.37 -11.06
C THR A 88 4.60 -0.10 -10.98
N GLY A 89 5.32 -0.58 -12.00
CA GLY A 89 5.82 -1.94 -12.07
C GLY A 89 6.46 -2.26 -13.42
N ARG A 90 7.05 -3.44 -13.55
CA ARG A 90 7.74 -3.86 -14.78
C ARG A 90 6.79 -4.40 -15.85
N ASN A 91 5.68 -5.01 -15.44
CA ASN A 91 4.75 -5.68 -16.34
C ASN A 91 3.57 -4.77 -16.69
N VAL A 92 3.60 -4.22 -17.91
CA VAL A 92 2.57 -3.29 -18.41
C VAL A 92 1.18 -3.93 -18.40
N ALA A 93 1.05 -5.20 -18.83
CA ALA A 93 -0.25 -5.86 -18.87
C ALA A 93 -0.90 -5.99 -17.48
N LYS A 94 -0.09 -6.22 -16.42
CA LYS A 94 -0.59 -6.24 -15.04
C LYS A 94 -0.98 -4.85 -14.54
N LEU A 95 -0.29 -3.80 -14.97
CA LEU A 95 -0.63 -2.41 -14.62
C LEU A 95 -1.93 -1.99 -15.29
N GLU A 96 -2.10 -2.27 -16.59
CA GLU A 96 -3.34 -1.96 -17.31
C GLU A 96 -4.54 -2.74 -16.74
N ALA A 97 -4.36 -4.03 -16.42
CA ALA A 97 -5.42 -4.82 -15.79
C ALA A 97 -5.79 -4.30 -14.38
N ALA A 98 -4.82 -3.73 -13.63
CA ALA A 98 -5.10 -3.07 -12.36
C ALA A 98 -5.91 -1.79 -12.59
N LYS A 99 -5.48 -0.94 -13.54
CA LYS A 99 -6.19 0.28 -13.92
C LYS A 99 -7.64 -0.01 -14.29
N GLU A 100 -7.88 -0.88 -15.27
CA GLU A 100 -9.23 -1.24 -15.72
C GLU A 100 -10.14 -1.67 -14.57
N SER A 101 -9.62 -2.53 -13.67
CA SER A 101 -10.39 -3.01 -12.54
C SER A 101 -10.70 -1.91 -11.52
N LEU A 102 -9.71 -1.07 -11.17
CA LEU A 102 -9.85 -0.04 -10.15
C LEU A 102 -10.75 1.11 -10.64
N GLU A 103 -10.62 1.53 -11.90
CA GLU A 103 -11.46 2.55 -12.50
C GLU A 103 -12.91 2.07 -12.64
N ALA A 104 -13.14 0.82 -13.08
CA ALA A 104 -14.47 0.25 -13.23
C ALA A 104 -15.19 0.05 -11.90
N GLU A 105 -14.48 -0.39 -10.85
CA GLU A 105 -15.11 -0.74 -9.58
C GLU A 105 -15.29 0.45 -8.64
N TYR A 106 -14.30 1.37 -8.64
CA TYR A 106 -14.27 2.48 -7.65
C TYR A 106 -14.49 3.86 -8.26
N GLY A 107 -14.41 4.01 -9.60
CA GLY A 107 -14.60 5.30 -10.29
C GLY A 107 -13.44 6.29 -10.04
N VAL A 108 -12.29 5.82 -9.61
CA VAL A 108 -11.08 6.62 -9.41
C VAL A 108 -10.30 6.76 -10.70
N LYS A 109 -9.32 7.67 -10.76
CA LYS A 109 -8.37 7.77 -11.87
C LYS A 109 -7.10 7.01 -11.55
N VAL A 110 -6.61 6.21 -12.50
CA VAL A 110 -5.40 5.42 -12.37
C VAL A 110 -4.43 5.69 -13.52
N LEU A 111 -3.22 6.12 -13.18
CA LEU A 111 -2.10 6.29 -14.11
C LEU A 111 -1.12 5.12 -13.96
N PRO A 112 -1.09 4.17 -14.90
CA PRO A 112 -0.09 3.11 -14.90
C PRO A 112 1.21 3.63 -15.52
N VAL A 113 2.34 3.46 -14.83
CA VAL A 113 3.66 3.85 -15.33
C VAL A 113 4.61 2.66 -15.28
N GLN A 114 5.11 2.23 -16.42
CA GLN A 114 6.13 1.20 -16.44
C GLN A 114 7.43 1.74 -15.82
N ALA A 115 7.92 1.05 -14.79
CA ALA A 115 9.16 1.41 -14.10
C ALA A 115 9.91 0.15 -13.66
N ASP A 116 11.10 -0.05 -14.22
CA ASP A 116 12.04 -1.08 -13.77
C ASP A 116 13.18 -0.41 -12.99
N VAL A 117 13.13 -0.57 -11.68
CA VAL A 117 14.14 -0.04 -10.75
C VAL A 117 15.19 -1.08 -10.36
N SER A 118 15.27 -2.22 -11.05
CA SER A 118 16.23 -3.28 -10.77
C SER A 118 17.57 -3.11 -11.50
N ALA A 119 17.62 -2.28 -12.54
CA ALA A 119 18.78 -2.10 -13.42
C ALA A 119 19.92 -1.25 -12.80
N GLY A 120 19.66 -0.48 -11.76
CA GLY A 120 20.65 0.26 -10.97
C GLY A 120 21.03 1.61 -11.56
N GLN A 121 21.74 1.67 -12.65
CA GLN A 121 22.31 2.93 -13.18
C GLN A 121 21.24 3.92 -13.66
N ASP A 122 20.14 3.44 -14.21
CA ASP A 122 19.07 4.27 -14.76
C ASP A 122 17.93 4.55 -13.76
N ASN A 123 18.03 4.05 -12.53
CA ASN A 123 16.96 4.18 -11.53
C ASN A 123 16.55 5.64 -11.30
N GLU A 124 17.49 6.59 -11.32
CA GLU A 124 17.17 8.00 -11.12
C GLU A 124 16.26 8.55 -12.23
N ALA A 125 16.59 8.28 -13.49
CA ALA A 125 15.79 8.71 -14.64
C ALA A 125 14.43 8.02 -14.66
N VAL A 126 14.37 6.72 -14.33
CA VAL A 126 13.12 5.95 -14.22
C VAL A 126 12.19 6.55 -13.16
N VAL A 127 12.71 6.83 -11.97
CA VAL A 127 11.91 7.41 -10.87
C VAL A 127 11.50 8.84 -11.20
N GLN A 128 12.41 9.66 -11.76
CA GLN A 128 12.06 11.03 -12.16
C GLN A 128 10.90 11.03 -13.17
N ASN A 129 10.93 10.15 -14.17
CA ASN A 129 9.84 10.01 -15.13
C ASN A 129 8.49 9.66 -14.47
N VAL A 130 8.47 8.83 -13.43
CA VAL A 130 7.24 8.54 -12.68
C VAL A 130 6.70 9.79 -11.98
N ILE A 131 7.57 10.54 -11.31
CA ILE A 131 7.20 11.78 -10.62
C ILE A 131 6.66 12.81 -11.63
N ASP A 132 7.36 13.01 -12.75
CA ASP A 132 6.96 13.97 -13.78
C ASP A 132 5.58 13.64 -14.36
N GLN A 133 5.32 12.36 -14.67
CA GLN A 133 4.02 11.91 -15.15
C GLN A 133 2.92 12.08 -14.08
N ALA A 134 3.20 11.78 -12.82
CA ALA A 134 2.25 11.97 -11.72
C ALA A 134 1.84 13.45 -11.59
N ILE A 135 2.81 14.36 -11.68
CA ILE A 135 2.56 15.81 -11.61
C ILE A 135 1.87 16.31 -12.87
N ALA A 136 2.25 15.83 -14.05
CA ALA A 136 1.59 16.22 -15.30
C ALA A 136 0.11 15.82 -15.33
N GLU A 137 -0.24 14.63 -14.81
CA GLU A 137 -1.62 14.12 -14.80
C GLU A 137 -2.47 14.70 -13.66
N PHE A 138 -1.92 14.77 -12.45
CA PHE A 138 -2.71 15.06 -11.24
C PHE A 138 -2.34 16.38 -10.55
N GLY A 139 -1.21 17.00 -10.88
CA GLY A 139 -0.75 18.28 -10.31
C GLY A 139 -0.27 18.21 -8.86
N ARG A 140 -0.30 17.02 -8.22
CA ARG A 140 0.05 16.86 -6.80
C ARG A 140 0.46 15.44 -6.44
N ILE A 141 1.21 15.30 -5.35
CA ILE A 141 1.53 14.01 -4.71
C ILE A 141 1.27 14.18 -3.21
N ASP A 142 0.39 13.34 -2.66
CA ASP A 142 0.00 13.36 -1.24
C ASP A 142 0.59 12.20 -0.45
N ALA A 143 0.86 11.08 -1.12
CA ALA A 143 1.54 9.96 -0.49
C ALA A 143 2.40 9.17 -1.48
N VAL A 144 3.46 8.56 -0.95
CA VAL A 144 4.30 7.60 -1.67
C VAL A 144 4.38 6.31 -0.87
N VAL A 145 4.05 5.19 -1.51
CA VAL A 145 4.12 3.84 -0.94
C VAL A 145 5.22 3.06 -1.66
N ASN A 146 6.36 2.91 -1.02
CA ASN A 146 7.52 2.18 -1.54
C ASN A 146 7.42 0.70 -1.17
N ASN A 147 6.68 -0.07 -1.99
CA ASN A 147 6.41 -1.49 -1.79
C ASN A 147 7.24 -2.41 -2.71
N ALA A 148 7.57 -1.96 -3.93
CA ALA A 148 8.26 -2.79 -4.91
C ALA A 148 9.68 -3.16 -4.47
N GLN A 149 10.03 -4.44 -4.63
CA GLN A 149 11.41 -4.94 -4.53
C GLN A 149 11.55 -6.27 -5.26
N ALA A 150 12.74 -6.53 -5.80
CA ALA A 150 13.19 -7.83 -6.28
C ALA A 150 14.34 -8.32 -5.40
N SER A 151 14.49 -9.64 -5.26
CA SER A 151 15.59 -10.23 -4.50
C SER A 151 15.89 -11.65 -4.98
N ALA A 152 17.10 -12.13 -4.68
CA ALA A 152 17.51 -13.52 -4.81
C ALA A 152 17.41 -14.19 -3.43
N SER A 153 16.24 -14.78 -3.15
CA SER A 153 15.98 -15.49 -1.89
C SER A 153 16.49 -16.92 -1.93
N GLY A 154 16.85 -17.48 -0.75
CA GLY A 154 17.30 -18.86 -0.59
C GLY A 154 18.78 -19.08 -0.85
N VAL A 155 19.56 -18.04 -1.14
CA VAL A 155 21.01 -18.10 -1.37
C VAL A 155 21.74 -17.68 -0.11
N THR A 156 22.73 -18.49 0.34
CA THR A 156 23.53 -18.19 1.54
C THR A 156 24.47 -16.99 1.29
N ILE A 157 24.96 -16.37 2.35
CA ILE A 157 25.94 -15.27 2.24
C ILE A 157 27.19 -15.71 1.48
N ALA A 158 27.65 -16.94 1.69
CA ALA A 158 28.85 -17.46 1.05
C ALA A 158 28.71 -17.65 -0.46
N ASP A 159 27.51 -17.95 -0.92
CA ASP A 159 27.21 -18.26 -2.32
C ASP A 159 26.56 -17.08 -3.08
N HIS A 160 26.29 -15.97 -2.39
CA HIS A 160 25.59 -14.83 -2.94
C HIS A 160 26.49 -14.04 -3.90
N THR A 161 26.07 -13.91 -5.15
CA THR A 161 26.82 -13.12 -6.13
C THR A 161 26.56 -11.62 -5.94
N MET A 162 27.48 -10.78 -6.46
CA MET A 162 27.26 -9.32 -6.46
C MET A 162 26.04 -8.90 -7.27
N ASP A 163 25.71 -9.58 -8.35
CA ASP A 163 24.51 -9.28 -9.15
C ASP A 163 23.23 -9.56 -8.33
N GLN A 164 23.19 -10.67 -7.62
CA GLN A 164 22.08 -11.00 -6.71
C GLN A 164 21.98 -10.00 -5.55
N PHE A 165 23.13 -9.58 -5.02
CA PHE A 165 23.18 -8.55 -3.96
C PHE A 165 22.68 -7.21 -4.49
N ASN A 166 23.19 -6.76 -5.62
CA ASN A 166 22.84 -5.50 -6.25
C ASN A 166 21.38 -5.45 -6.68
N LEU A 167 20.81 -6.56 -7.13
CA LEU A 167 19.38 -6.65 -7.47
C LEU A 167 18.48 -6.17 -6.31
N ALA A 168 18.74 -6.62 -5.09
CA ALA A 168 17.96 -6.23 -3.92
C ALA A 168 18.27 -4.78 -3.48
N ILE A 169 19.54 -4.36 -3.54
CA ILE A 169 19.95 -3.01 -3.18
C ILE A 169 19.36 -1.98 -4.15
N TYR A 170 19.46 -2.19 -5.46
CA TYR A 170 18.95 -1.24 -6.46
C TYR A 170 17.42 -1.18 -6.47
N SER A 171 16.75 -2.34 -6.50
CA SER A 171 15.29 -2.36 -6.57
C SER A 171 14.61 -2.00 -5.24
N GLY A 172 15.26 -2.22 -4.11
CA GLY A 172 14.74 -1.92 -2.78
C GLY A 172 15.24 -0.59 -2.24
N LEU A 173 16.52 -0.56 -1.80
CA LEU A 173 17.06 0.56 -1.06
C LEU A 173 17.21 1.82 -1.91
N TYR A 174 17.85 1.72 -3.08
CA TYR A 174 18.08 2.88 -3.94
C TYR A 174 16.77 3.40 -4.55
N ALA A 175 15.89 2.51 -5.00
CA ALA A 175 14.59 2.91 -5.50
C ALA A 175 13.78 3.66 -4.44
N THR A 176 13.70 3.13 -3.20
CA THR A 176 13.04 3.81 -2.09
C THR A 176 13.63 5.19 -1.83
N TYR A 177 14.96 5.30 -1.76
CA TYR A 177 15.65 6.58 -1.60
C TYR A 177 15.27 7.57 -2.70
N LEU A 178 15.33 7.16 -3.96
CA LEU A 178 15.04 8.02 -5.11
C LEU A 178 13.57 8.47 -5.14
N TYR A 179 12.61 7.57 -4.91
CA TYR A 179 11.20 7.97 -4.82
C TYR A 179 10.98 8.98 -3.70
N MET A 180 11.57 8.77 -2.53
CA MET A 180 11.50 9.72 -1.42
C MET A 180 12.09 11.06 -1.81
N GLN A 181 13.32 11.08 -2.37
CA GLN A 181 14.04 12.30 -2.75
C GLN A 181 13.28 13.11 -3.82
N LYS A 182 12.84 12.44 -4.90
CA LYS A 182 12.18 13.12 -6.02
C LYS A 182 10.75 13.58 -5.66
N ALA A 183 10.05 12.85 -4.79
CA ALA A 183 8.72 13.24 -4.33
C ALA A 183 8.74 14.33 -3.24
N TYR A 184 9.86 14.52 -2.54
CA TYR A 184 9.95 15.44 -1.39
C TYR A 184 9.40 16.85 -1.66
N PRO A 185 9.73 17.57 -2.76
CA PRO A 185 9.20 18.91 -2.99
C PRO A 185 7.67 18.93 -3.00
N HIS A 186 7.04 17.95 -3.64
CA HIS A 186 5.59 17.82 -3.77
C HIS A 186 4.93 17.39 -2.46
N LEU A 187 5.56 16.47 -1.72
CA LEU A 187 5.11 16.05 -0.39
C LEU A 187 5.17 17.21 0.62
N LYS A 188 6.14 18.09 0.49
CA LYS A 188 6.25 19.31 1.33
C LYS A 188 5.06 20.25 1.10
N GLU A 189 4.67 20.47 -0.15
CA GLU A 189 3.51 21.30 -0.50
C GLU A 189 2.19 20.74 0.06
N THR A 190 2.03 19.42 0.01
CA THR A 190 0.80 18.73 0.44
C THR A 190 0.81 18.35 1.92
N LYS A 191 1.94 18.50 2.61
CA LYS A 191 2.21 17.91 3.95
C LYS A 191 1.91 16.43 3.93
N GLY A 192 2.45 15.75 2.93
CA GLY A 192 2.12 14.39 2.56
C GLY A 192 2.64 13.32 3.52
N SER A 193 2.64 12.07 3.05
CA SER A 193 3.08 10.92 3.83
C SER A 193 3.92 9.97 2.98
N VAL A 194 4.85 9.26 3.63
CA VAL A 194 5.58 8.15 3.00
C VAL A 194 5.39 6.90 3.83
N VAL A 195 5.07 5.79 3.18
CA VAL A 195 5.09 4.46 3.79
C VAL A 195 6.08 3.58 3.04
N ASN A 196 7.14 3.21 3.71
CA ASN A 196 8.15 2.31 3.19
C ASN A 196 7.89 0.88 3.65
N PHE A 197 8.26 -0.10 2.83
CA PHE A 197 8.11 -1.51 3.15
C PHE A 197 9.46 -2.12 3.54
N ALA A 198 9.59 -2.48 4.83
CA ALA A 198 10.64 -3.33 5.33
C ALA A 198 10.16 -4.80 5.47
N SER A 199 10.78 -5.60 6.30
CA SER A 199 10.43 -7.02 6.46
C SER A 199 10.92 -7.56 7.80
N GLY A 200 10.19 -8.51 8.36
CA GLY A 200 10.66 -9.36 9.46
C GLY A 200 11.98 -10.08 9.13
N ALA A 201 12.22 -10.40 7.84
CA ALA A 201 13.48 -11.02 7.42
C ALA A 201 14.73 -10.18 7.74
N GLY A 202 14.62 -8.84 7.66
CA GLY A 202 15.69 -7.94 8.09
C GLY A 202 15.82 -7.89 9.60
N LEU A 203 14.68 -7.82 10.30
CA LEU A 203 14.63 -7.72 11.76
C LEU A 203 15.19 -8.94 12.48
N PHE A 204 14.97 -10.14 11.93
CA PHE A 204 15.31 -11.41 12.57
C PHE A 204 16.47 -12.16 11.90
N GLY A 205 17.00 -11.64 10.78
CA GLY A 205 18.12 -12.25 10.09
C GLY A 205 17.77 -13.60 9.45
N ASN A 206 16.67 -13.68 8.71
CA ASN A 206 16.20 -14.94 8.13
C ASN A 206 17.24 -15.56 7.18
N TYR A 207 17.42 -16.87 7.32
CA TYR A 207 18.35 -17.66 6.50
C TYR A 207 18.10 -17.47 5.00
N GLY A 208 19.17 -17.30 4.22
CA GLY A 208 19.11 -17.15 2.76
C GLY A 208 18.53 -15.83 2.27
N GLN A 209 18.47 -14.78 3.11
CA GLN A 209 17.88 -13.48 2.79
C GLN A 209 18.90 -12.32 2.88
N CYS A 210 20.20 -12.55 2.68
CA CYS A 210 21.23 -11.59 3.03
C CYS A 210 21.06 -10.23 2.33
N SER A 211 20.94 -10.18 1.00
CA SER A 211 20.79 -8.92 0.25
C SER A 211 19.43 -8.26 0.50
N TYR A 212 18.38 -9.08 0.64
CA TYR A 212 17.04 -8.61 0.96
C TYR A 212 17.00 -7.97 2.36
N ALA A 213 17.54 -8.65 3.36
CA ALA A 213 17.63 -8.14 4.72
C ALA A 213 18.45 -6.85 4.80
N ALA A 214 19.61 -6.80 4.12
CA ALA A 214 20.44 -5.60 4.06
C ALA A 214 19.67 -4.40 3.45
N ALA A 215 18.95 -4.61 2.33
CA ALA A 215 18.13 -3.57 1.73
C ALA A 215 17.01 -3.10 2.67
N LYS A 216 16.30 -4.02 3.32
CA LYS A 216 15.18 -3.72 4.23
C LYS A 216 15.63 -2.98 5.49
N GLU A 217 16.77 -3.33 6.07
CA GLU A 217 17.33 -2.57 7.20
C GLU A 217 17.89 -1.21 6.77
N GLY A 218 18.46 -1.09 5.56
CA GLY A 218 18.84 0.19 4.97
C GLY A 218 17.63 1.12 4.81
N ILE A 219 16.49 0.61 4.32
CA ILE A 219 15.23 1.35 4.22
C ILE A 219 14.76 1.84 5.59
N ARG A 220 14.89 1.03 6.64
CA ARG A 220 14.56 1.44 8.01
C ARG A 220 15.44 2.60 8.50
N GLY A 221 16.74 2.56 8.19
CA GLY A 221 17.67 3.64 8.47
C GLY A 221 17.25 4.94 7.78
N LEU A 222 17.01 4.89 6.45
CA LEU A 222 16.55 6.04 5.66
C LEU A 222 15.25 6.63 6.20
N THR A 223 14.28 5.78 6.55
CA THR A 223 12.98 6.24 7.06
C THR A 223 13.13 7.06 8.33
N ARG A 224 13.96 6.62 9.28
CA ARG A 224 14.20 7.36 10.53
C ARG A 224 14.86 8.71 10.29
N VAL A 225 15.82 8.77 9.37
CA VAL A 225 16.46 10.03 8.97
C VAL A 225 15.43 10.98 8.34
N ALA A 226 14.68 10.51 7.34
CA ALA A 226 13.66 11.31 6.67
C ALA A 226 12.55 11.79 7.64
N ALA A 227 12.13 10.96 8.58
CA ALA A 227 11.15 11.33 9.61
C ALA A 227 11.63 12.52 10.47
N ASN A 228 12.92 12.55 10.82
CA ASN A 228 13.51 13.66 11.56
C ASN A 228 13.67 14.92 10.70
N GLU A 229 14.17 14.77 9.46
CA GLU A 229 14.45 15.92 8.58
C GLU A 229 13.16 16.57 8.05
N TRP A 230 12.13 15.77 7.73
CA TRP A 230 10.90 16.22 7.05
C TRP A 230 9.74 16.47 8.01
N GLY A 231 9.87 16.07 9.27
CA GLY A 231 8.88 16.37 10.31
C GLY A 231 8.51 17.85 10.41
N PRO A 232 9.48 18.80 10.41
CA PRO A 232 9.20 20.23 10.40
C PRO A 232 8.38 20.72 9.19
N ASP A 233 8.44 20.00 8.05
CA ASP A 233 7.65 20.29 6.86
C ASP A 233 6.24 19.67 6.89
N GLY A 234 5.91 18.96 7.97
CA GLY A 234 4.61 18.29 8.16
C GLY A 234 4.49 16.95 7.40
N ILE A 235 5.61 16.40 6.92
CA ILE A 235 5.65 15.08 6.27
C ILE A 235 5.91 14.02 7.32
N ASN A 236 5.10 12.96 7.35
CA ASN A 236 5.38 11.77 8.16
C ASN A 236 5.87 10.62 7.29
N VAL A 237 6.87 9.90 7.78
CA VAL A 237 7.54 8.78 7.08
C VAL A 237 7.58 7.58 8.01
N ASN A 238 6.87 6.51 7.66
CA ASN A 238 6.77 5.30 8.48
C ASN A 238 7.09 4.03 7.68
N ILE A 239 7.24 2.92 8.38
CA ILE A 239 7.58 1.61 7.81
C ILE A 239 6.51 0.59 8.18
N VAL A 240 6.18 -0.27 7.22
CA VAL A 240 5.38 -1.48 7.41
C VAL A 240 6.25 -2.71 7.17
N CYS A 241 6.17 -3.68 8.08
CA CYS A 241 6.72 -5.03 7.92
C CYS A 241 5.54 -6.00 7.84
N PRO A 242 5.05 -6.37 6.64
CA PRO A 242 3.87 -7.22 6.50
C PRO A 242 4.23 -8.70 6.45
N LEU A 243 3.29 -9.54 6.90
CA LEU A 243 3.21 -10.96 6.60
C LEU A 243 1.83 -11.26 6.03
N ALA A 244 1.74 -11.45 4.71
CA ALA A 244 0.47 -11.54 4.00
C ALA A 244 0.37 -12.79 3.14
N TRP A 245 -0.86 -13.29 2.94
CA TRP A 245 -1.15 -14.31 1.95
C TRP A 245 -1.10 -13.70 0.55
N THR A 246 -0.25 -14.24 -0.31
CA THR A 246 -0.04 -13.71 -1.66
C THR A 246 -0.10 -14.82 -2.69
N ALA A 247 -0.39 -14.47 -3.94
CA ALA A 247 -0.36 -15.42 -5.06
C ALA A 247 1.02 -16.11 -5.21
N ALA A 248 2.10 -15.44 -4.85
CA ALA A 248 3.43 -16.06 -4.84
C ALA A 248 3.54 -17.14 -3.77
N LEU A 249 2.99 -16.91 -2.58
CA LEU A 249 2.97 -17.89 -1.50
C LEU A 249 2.01 -19.06 -1.80
N GLU A 250 0.84 -18.76 -2.38
CA GLU A 250 -0.14 -19.76 -2.84
C GLU A 250 0.48 -20.67 -3.92
N ASN A 251 1.15 -20.09 -4.92
CA ASN A 251 1.86 -20.86 -5.95
C ASN A 251 3.02 -21.69 -5.38
N PHE A 252 3.73 -21.16 -4.36
CA PHE A 252 4.78 -21.93 -3.68
C PHE A 252 4.21 -23.13 -2.93
N GLN A 253 3.07 -22.97 -2.27
CA GLN A 253 2.37 -24.07 -1.60
C GLN A 253 1.99 -25.18 -2.58
N ASP A 254 1.47 -24.82 -3.75
CA ASP A 254 1.05 -25.78 -4.78
C ASP A 254 2.23 -26.51 -5.42
N ALA A 255 3.27 -25.75 -5.77
CA ALA A 255 4.43 -26.31 -6.47
C ALA A 255 5.32 -27.15 -5.55
N TYR A 256 5.39 -26.82 -4.26
CA TYR A 256 6.33 -27.41 -3.30
C TYR A 256 5.68 -27.64 -1.92
N PRO A 257 4.63 -28.48 -1.79
CA PRO A 257 3.85 -28.61 -0.56
C PRO A 257 4.65 -29.08 0.64
N GLU A 258 5.62 -29.97 0.48
CA GLU A 258 6.49 -30.42 1.59
C GLU A 258 7.45 -29.31 2.06
N ALA A 259 8.04 -28.58 1.11
CA ALA A 259 8.91 -27.44 1.45
C ALA A 259 8.09 -26.31 2.10
N PHE A 260 6.86 -26.09 1.63
CA PHE A 260 5.93 -25.13 2.25
C PHE A 260 5.67 -25.51 3.72
N LYS A 261 5.27 -26.75 3.97
CA LYS A 261 4.97 -27.26 5.32
C LYS A 261 6.18 -27.17 6.27
N ALA A 262 7.38 -27.37 5.74
CA ALA A 262 8.62 -27.32 6.53
C ALA A 262 9.05 -25.89 6.88
N ASN A 263 8.77 -24.90 6.03
CA ASN A 263 9.36 -23.56 6.13
C ASN A 263 8.36 -22.43 6.37
N VAL A 264 7.05 -22.68 6.14
CA VAL A 264 6.02 -21.65 6.31
C VAL A 264 5.22 -21.95 7.58
N HIS A 265 5.37 -21.08 8.57
CA HIS A 265 4.72 -21.23 9.85
C HIS A 265 3.54 -20.28 9.97
N MET A 266 2.42 -20.77 10.47
CA MET A 266 1.23 -19.97 10.71
C MET A 266 1.48 -18.98 11.85
N PRO A 267 1.16 -17.68 11.66
CA PRO A 267 1.29 -16.71 12.75
C PRO A 267 0.26 -16.99 13.88
N PRO A 268 0.49 -16.46 15.09
CA PRO A 268 -0.43 -16.60 16.22
C PRO A 268 -1.88 -16.17 15.94
N ALA A 269 -2.09 -15.23 15.03
CA ALA A 269 -3.42 -14.81 14.59
C ALA A 269 -4.22 -15.93 13.87
N GLY A 270 -3.58 -17.04 13.49
CA GLY A 270 -4.20 -18.19 12.84
C GLY A 270 -4.38 -18.05 11.34
N HIS A 271 -3.94 -16.95 10.74
CA HIS A 271 -3.95 -16.72 9.29
C HIS A 271 -2.84 -15.75 8.88
N TYR A 272 -2.49 -15.78 7.60
CA TYR A 272 -1.67 -14.74 6.96
C TYR A 272 -2.55 -13.56 6.59
N GLY A 273 -2.05 -12.34 6.75
CA GLY A 273 -2.80 -11.11 6.53
C GLY A 273 -3.39 -11.01 5.12
N ASP A 274 -4.64 -10.55 5.05
CA ASP A 274 -5.29 -10.14 3.80
C ASP A 274 -4.61 -8.88 3.26
N VAL A 275 -4.17 -8.91 2.01
CA VAL A 275 -3.37 -7.82 1.41
C VAL A 275 -4.10 -6.49 1.31
N GLU A 276 -5.43 -6.51 1.19
CA GLU A 276 -6.26 -5.31 1.18
C GLU A 276 -6.70 -4.91 2.59
N LYS A 277 -7.37 -5.83 3.30
CA LYS A 277 -8.11 -5.50 4.53
C LYS A 277 -7.20 -5.31 5.74
N GLU A 278 -6.08 -6.07 5.81
CA GLU A 278 -5.20 -6.08 6.97
C GLU A 278 -3.85 -5.40 6.70
N ILE A 279 -3.44 -5.28 5.43
CA ILE A 279 -2.23 -4.53 5.06
C ILE A 279 -2.61 -3.19 4.41
N GLY A 280 -3.35 -3.19 3.31
CA GLY A 280 -3.69 -1.98 2.56
C GLY A 280 -4.43 -0.94 3.40
N ARG A 281 -5.41 -1.37 4.19
CA ARG A 281 -6.16 -0.47 5.08
C ARG A 281 -5.29 0.20 6.14
N VAL A 282 -4.30 -0.50 6.67
CA VAL A 282 -3.33 0.11 7.62
C VAL A 282 -2.46 1.14 6.92
N VAL A 283 -1.99 0.85 5.69
CA VAL A 283 -1.20 1.82 4.90
C VAL A 283 -2.01 3.09 4.61
N VAL A 284 -3.29 2.96 4.26
CA VAL A 284 -4.20 4.11 4.11
C VAL A 284 -4.26 4.95 5.38
N GLN A 285 -4.43 4.32 6.55
CA GLN A 285 -4.50 5.03 7.83
C GLN A 285 -3.17 5.73 8.16
N LEU A 286 -2.02 5.08 7.94
CA LEU A 286 -0.69 5.69 8.15
C LEU A 286 -0.47 6.93 7.27
N CYS A 287 -1.11 7.02 6.11
CA CYS A 287 -1.13 8.20 5.25
C CYS A 287 -2.27 9.18 5.57
N GLY A 288 -3.21 8.79 6.42
CA GLY A 288 -4.38 9.56 6.81
C GLY A 288 -4.08 10.62 7.89
N PRO A 289 -5.06 11.48 8.17
CA PRO A 289 -4.89 12.57 9.15
C PRO A 289 -4.70 12.08 10.59
N ASP A 290 -5.30 10.93 10.95
CA ASP A 290 -5.30 10.44 12.33
C ASP A 290 -3.93 9.92 12.80
N PHE A 291 -3.04 9.57 11.86
CA PHE A 291 -1.70 9.04 12.13
C PHE A 291 -0.57 10.04 11.86
N LYS A 292 -0.87 11.33 11.66
CA LYS A 292 0.15 12.36 11.35
C LYS A 292 1.21 12.54 12.45
N TYR A 293 0.88 12.21 13.69
CA TYR A 293 1.84 12.27 14.80
C TYR A 293 2.74 11.02 14.91
N MET A 294 2.39 9.94 14.18
CA MET A 294 3.25 8.75 14.07
C MET A 294 4.31 9.02 12.99
N ASN A 295 5.58 9.04 13.38
CA ASN A 295 6.68 9.39 12.49
C ASN A 295 7.95 8.62 12.84
N GLY A 296 8.57 7.97 11.84
CA GLY A 296 9.79 7.16 12.01
C GLY A 296 9.55 5.75 12.57
N GLU A 297 8.29 5.34 12.71
CA GLU A 297 7.91 4.08 13.35
C GLU A 297 8.00 2.89 12.41
N THR A 298 8.25 1.72 13.00
CA THR A 298 8.17 0.41 12.32
C THR A 298 6.93 -0.33 12.80
N VAL A 299 5.93 -0.41 11.94
CA VAL A 299 4.66 -1.10 12.19
C VAL A 299 4.75 -2.53 11.66
N THR A 300 4.70 -3.52 12.54
CA THR A 300 4.67 -4.93 12.14
C THR A 300 3.24 -5.40 11.96
N LEU A 301 2.91 -5.93 10.77
CA LEU A 301 1.61 -6.50 10.42
C LEU A 301 1.81 -7.99 10.15
N GLU A 302 2.14 -8.75 11.19
CA GLU A 302 2.65 -10.12 11.10
C GLU A 302 1.82 -11.11 11.95
N GLY A 303 0.61 -10.72 12.35
CA GLY A 303 -0.28 -11.58 13.12
C GLY A 303 0.32 -12.12 14.42
N GLY A 304 1.26 -11.39 15.04
CA GLY A 304 1.96 -11.79 16.26
C GLY A 304 3.25 -12.60 16.04
N MET A 305 3.65 -12.86 14.79
CA MET A 305 4.89 -13.60 14.49
C MET A 305 6.13 -12.83 14.92
N GLY A 306 6.14 -11.51 14.72
CA GLY A 306 7.30 -10.64 14.92
C GLY A 306 7.26 -9.87 16.24
N GLN A 307 6.85 -10.49 17.33
CA GLN A 307 6.83 -9.84 18.65
C GLN A 307 8.24 -9.40 19.07
N ARG A 308 8.33 -8.16 19.54
CA ARG A 308 9.54 -7.57 20.08
C ARG A 308 9.28 -7.10 21.51
N PRO A 309 10.30 -7.18 22.38
CA PRO A 309 10.20 -6.57 23.70
C PRO A 309 10.11 -5.04 23.62
#